data_cccd4fdb978285aee4c4e5ce09644e94
#
_entry.id   cccd4fdb978285aee4c4e5ce09644e94
#
_cell.length_a   1.000
_cell.length_b   1.000
_cell.length_c   1.000
_cell.angle_alpha   90.00
_cell.angle_beta   90.00
_cell.angle_gamma   90.00
#
_symmetry.space_group_name_H-M   'P 1'
#
loop_
_entity.id
_entity.type
_entity.pdbx_description
1 polymer ?
#
loop_
_entity_poly.entity_id
_entity_poly.type
_entity_poly.pdbx_seq_one_letter_code
_entity_poly.pdbx_strand_id
1 'polypeptide(L)'
;DPYSASKAMAELAISAYRKSFFDSKYIASARAGNVIGGGDFARYRIVPDLIRSIEEQSPLTLRNPHSTRPWLHVLDVLYGYLLLGKKLFEEPESAAQAFNFAPDRTADDYTVKAIIEAFKDKLSTEIPKCEFTKPKHHESKYLKLDSSLANRFLYWSPIFTTAQAIEWTARWYDSYLKKTVNLKKTTIEDIQTYLEITNSDS
;
A
#
# COMPACT_ATOMS: atom_id res chain seq x y z
N ASP A 1 -3.58 14.51 -14.23
CA ASP A 1 -2.14 14.77 -14.07
C ASP A 1 -1.30 13.72 -14.83
N PRO A 2 0.01 13.97 -15.08
CA PRO A 2 0.87 13.05 -15.85
C PRO A 2 0.98 11.65 -15.25
N TYR A 3 0.96 11.51 -13.94
CA TYR A 3 1.00 10.22 -13.27
C TYR A 3 -0.26 9.38 -13.58
N SER A 4 -1.43 9.96 -13.38
CA SER A 4 -2.70 9.27 -13.68
C SER A 4 -2.81 8.90 -15.15
N ALA A 5 -2.37 9.80 -16.06
CA ALA A 5 -2.32 9.53 -17.49
C ALA A 5 -1.37 8.36 -17.82
N SER A 6 -0.17 8.31 -17.22
CA SER A 6 0.78 7.23 -17.43
C SER A 6 0.24 5.86 -16.97
N LYS A 7 -0.49 5.81 -15.85
CA LYS A 7 -1.14 4.59 -15.37
C LYS A 7 -2.29 4.15 -16.28
N ALA A 8 -3.07 5.08 -16.78
CA ALA A 8 -4.12 4.76 -17.77
C ALA A 8 -3.53 4.24 -19.09
N MET A 9 -2.45 4.85 -19.59
CA MET A 9 -1.74 4.35 -20.76
C MET A 9 -1.18 2.95 -20.57
N ALA A 10 -0.65 2.63 -19.39
CA ALA A 10 -0.19 1.28 -19.07
C ALA A 10 -1.33 0.25 -19.15
N GLU A 11 -2.51 0.57 -18.63
CA GLU A 11 -3.70 -0.30 -18.72
C GLU A 11 -4.14 -0.51 -20.18
N LEU A 12 -4.13 0.55 -20.97
CA LEU A 12 -4.44 0.46 -22.41
C LEU A 12 -3.43 -0.43 -23.16
N ALA A 13 -2.13 -0.27 -22.88
CA ALA A 13 -1.08 -1.10 -23.45
C ALA A 13 -1.25 -2.57 -23.06
N ILE A 14 -1.47 -2.86 -21.76
CA ILE A 14 -1.72 -4.23 -21.26
C ILE A 14 -2.93 -4.85 -21.97
N SER A 15 -4.03 -4.11 -22.11
CA SER A 15 -5.23 -4.57 -22.79
C SER A 15 -4.97 -4.86 -24.28
N ALA A 16 -4.21 -4.00 -24.96
CA ALA A 16 -3.85 -4.19 -26.37
C ALA A 16 -2.98 -5.44 -26.56
N TYR A 17 -1.93 -5.59 -25.75
CA TYR A 17 -1.05 -6.78 -25.80
C TYR A 17 -1.81 -8.07 -25.51
N ARG A 18 -2.66 -8.08 -24.49
CA ARG A 18 -3.48 -9.23 -24.14
C ARG A 18 -4.32 -9.71 -25.33
N LYS A 19 -4.97 -8.78 -26.03
CA LYS A 19 -5.85 -9.10 -27.16
C LYS A 19 -5.09 -9.48 -28.42
N SER A 20 -3.87 -8.93 -28.63
CA SER A 20 -3.15 -9.08 -29.89
C SER A 20 -2.15 -10.25 -29.91
N PHE A 21 -1.56 -10.58 -28.75
CA PHE A 21 -0.40 -11.49 -28.72
C PHE A 21 -0.56 -12.67 -27.75
N PHE A 22 -1.55 -12.66 -26.86
CA PHE A 22 -1.65 -13.65 -25.80
C PHE A 22 -3.01 -14.38 -25.78
N ASP A 23 -3.74 -14.37 -26.88
CA ASP A 23 -5.07 -14.99 -26.99
C ASP A 23 -6.00 -14.66 -25.81
N SER A 24 -5.89 -13.40 -25.30
CA SER A 24 -6.57 -12.93 -24.10
C SER A 24 -6.20 -13.63 -22.79
N LYS A 25 -5.07 -14.35 -22.75
CA LYS A 25 -4.59 -15.12 -21.60
C LYS A 25 -3.26 -14.60 -21.06
N TYR A 26 -2.85 -15.14 -19.91
CA TYR A 26 -1.51 -14.98 -19.30
C TYR A 26 -1.07 -13.56 -18.96
N ILE A 27 -1.93 -12.55 -19.12
CA ILE A 27 -1.64 -11.18 -18.70
C ILE A 27 -2.77 -10.65 -17.83
N ALA A 28 -2.47 -10.37 -16.57
CA ALA A 28 -3.34 -9.63 -15.65
C ALA A 28 -2.68 -8.30 -15.27
N SER A 29 -3.48 -7.32 -14.85
CA SER A 29 -2.95 -6.13 -14.19
C SER A 29 -3.41 -6.09 -12.73
N ALA A 30 -2.50 -5.66 -11.85
CA ALA A 30 -2.75 -5.50 -10.42
C ALA A 30 -2.56 -4.04 -10.02
N ARG A 31 -3.56 -3.46 -9.39
CA ARG A 31 -3.56 -2.07 -8.91
C ARG A 31 -3.81 -2.07 -7.42
N ALA A 32 -2.89 -1.55 -6.63
CA ALA A 32 -3.06 -1.41 -5.20
C ALA A 32 -3.39 0.03 -4.81
N GLY A 33 -4.00 0.19 -3.64
CA GLY A 33 -4.15 1.46 -2.96
C GLY A 33 -2.80 2.06 -2.53
N ASN A 34 -2.83 2.95 -1.56
CA ASN A 34 -1.62 3.49 -0.97
C ASN A 34 -0.98 2.45 -0.05
N VAL A 35 0.15 1.90 -0.51
CA VAL A 35 0.85 0.83 0.21
C VAL A 35 1.81 1.43 1.23
N ILE A 36 1.75 0.94 2.47
CA ILE A 36 2.68 1.24 3.56
C ILE A 36 3.32 -0.04 4.08
N GLY A 37 4.53 0.08 4.60
CA GLY A 37 5.28 -1.05 5.17
C GLY A 37 6.70 -0.63 5.49
N GLY A 38 7.41 -1.44 6.27
CA GLY A 38 8.79 -1.19 6.60
C GLY A 38 9.72 -1.25 5.39
N GLY A 39 10.82 -0.49 5.42
CA GLY A 39 11.87 -0.55 4.40
C GLY A 39 11.63 0.25 3.13
N ASP A 40 10.57 1.04 3.02
CA ASP A 40 10.39 2.00 1.94
C ASP A 40 11.09 3.34 2.30
N PHE A 41 12.03 3.75 1.47
CA PHE A 41 12.76 5.03 1.60
C PHE A 41 12.57 5.94 0.39
N ALA A 42 11.56 5.66 -0.46
CA ALA A 42 11.28 6.47 -1.63
C ALA A 42 10.85 7.90 -1.25
N ARG A 43 11.31 8.89 -2.02
CA ARG A 43 10.92 10.29 -1.83
C ARG A 43 9.47 10.53 -2.27
N TYR A 44 8.87 11.56 -1.69
CA TYR A 44 7.51 12.02 -2.00
C TYR A 44 6.41 11.02 -1.61
N ARG A 45 6.71 10.13 -0.66
CA ARG A 45 5.74 9.25 -0.01
C ARG A 45 5.65 9.61 1.46
N ILE A 46 4.44 9.61 2.00
CA ILE A 46 4.17 10.20 3.31
C ILE A 46 4.94 9.53 4.45
N VAL A 47 4.99 8.18 4.50
CA VAL A 47 5.71 7.47 5.57
C VAL A 47 7.23 7.62 5.43
N PRO A 48 7.87 7.36 4.27
CA PRO A 48 9.28 7.66 4.07
C PRO A 48 9.68 9.12 4.34
N ASP A 49 8.84 10.08 3.95
CA ASP A 49 9.11 11.50 4.20
C ASP A 49 9.00 11.85 5.70
N LEU A 50 8.07 11.21 6.43
CA LEU A 50 7.99 11.29 7.89
C LEU A 50 9.27 10.78 8.55
N ILE A 51 9.76 9.60 8.17
CA ILE A 51 10.98 9.02 8.74
C ILE A 51 12.19 9.92 8.45
N ARG A 52 12.30 10.42 7.24
CA ARG A 52 13.36 11.37 6.86
C ARG A 52 13.29 12.67 7.67
N SER A 53 12.09 13.21 7.87
CA SER A 53 11.86 14.39 8.72
C SER A 53 12.38 14.16 10.16
N ILE A 54 12.16 12.95 10.72
CA ILE A 54 12.69 12.58 12.04
C ILE A 54 14.23 12.51 12.03
N GLU A 55 14.82 11.84 11.03
CA GLU A 55 16.27 11.68 10.93
C GLU A 55 17.00 13.04 10.74
N GLU A 56 16.43 13.90 9.91
CA GLU A 56 17.00 15.22 9.60
C GLU A 56 16.61 16.31 10.60
N GLN A 57 15.75 16.01 11.58
CA GLN A 57 15.19 16.98 12.53
C GLN A 57 14.58 18.19 11.80
N SER A 58 13.95 17.94 10.65
CA SER A 58 13.38 18.95 9.77
C SER A 58 11.85 18.87 9.76
N PRO A 59 11.12 19.97 9.49
CA PRO A 59 9.66 19.93 9.43
C PRO A 59 9.14 18.97 8.35
N LEU A 60 8.08 18.22 8.68
CA LEU A 60 7.37 17.40 7.71
C LEU A 60 6.40 18.25 6.89
N THR A 61 6.63 18.37 5.59
CA THR A 61 5.75 19.12 4.69
C THR A 61 4.58 18.27 4.20
N LEU A 62 3.35 18.67 4.53
CA LEU A 62 2.11 18.03 4.09
C LEU A 62 1.39 18.91 3.05
N ARG A 63 1.20 18.36 1.84
CA ARG A 63 0.56 19.10 0.73
C ARG A 63 -0.96 19.01 0.74
N ASN A 64 -1.53 17.84 1.05
CA ASN A 64 -2.96 17.55 1.04
C ASN A 64 -3.39 16.80 2.30
N PRO A 65 -3.34 17.44 3.50
CA PRO A 65 -3.53 16.75 4.79
C PRO A 65 -4.92 16.11 4.96
N HIS A 66 -5.92 16.65 4.29
CA HIS A 66 -7.32 16.18 4.38
C HIS A 66 -7.72 15.20 3.27
N SER A 67 -6.80 14.82 2.41
CA SER A 67 -7.07 13.82 1.37
C SER A 67 -7.16 12.43 1.99
N THR A 68 -8.21 11.70 1.65
CA THR A 68 -8.41 10.29 2.02
C THR A 68 -7.74 9.39 0.99
N ARG A 69 -7.07 8.35 1.46
CA ARG A 69 -6.39 7.35 0.63
C ARG A 69 -6.70 5.93 1.12
N PRO A 70 -6.77 4.96 0.20
CA PRO A 70 -6.98 3.55 0.56
C PRO A 70 -5.66 2.91 1.01
N TRP A 71 -5.36 3.00 2.30
CA TRP A 71 -4.13 2.51 2.90
C TRP A 71 -4.14 1.00 3.08
N LEU A 72 -3.08 0.33 2.62
CA LEU A 72 -2.87 -1.11 2.77
C LEU A 72 -1.48 -1.40 3.29
N HIS A 73 -1.34 -2.49 4.06
CA HIS A 73 -0.02 -3.01 4.38
C HIS A 73 0.60 -3.73 3.17
N VAL A 74 1.91 -3.62 3.02
CA VAL A 74 2.64 -4.22 1.90
C VAL A 74 2.46 -5.74 1.82
N LEU A 75 2.36 -6.44 2.96
CA LEU A 75 2.16 -7.89 2.99
C LEU A 75 0.80 -8.30 2.43
N ASP A 76 -0.27 -7.57 2.72
CA ASP A 76 -1.60 -7.80 2.13
C ASP A 76 -1.55 -7.69 0.60
N VAL A 77 -0.86 -6.66 0.10
CA VAL A 77 -0.74 -6.44 -1.35
C VAL A 77 0.08 -7.54 -2.00
N LEU A 78 1.22 -7.90 -1.42
CA LEU A 78 2.09 -8.96 -1.95
C LEU A 78 1.38 -10.33 -1.94
N TYR A 79 0.65 -10.64 -0.87
CA TYR A 79 -0.14 -11.85 -0.80
C TYR A 79 -1.20 -11.90 -1.91
N GLY A 80 -1.93 -10.79 -2.12
CA GLY A 80 -2.88 -10.68 -3.22
C GLY A 80 -2.24 -10.85 -4.60
N TYR A 81 -1.04 -10.31 -4.79
CA TYR A 81 -0.29 -10.47 -6.05
C TYR A 81 0.15 -11.93 -6.28
N LEU A 82 0.55 -12.63 -5.23
CA LEU A 82 0.90 -14.05 -5.31
C LEU A 82 -0.32 -14.92 -5.63
N LEU A 83 -1.48 -14.63 -5.01
CA LEU A 83 -2.73 -15.30 -5.34
C LEU A 83 -3.14 -15.07 -6.79
N LEU A 84 -3.03 -13.83 -7.28
CA LEU A 84 -3.30 -13.51 -8.68
C LEU A 84 -2.34 -14.25 -9.62
N GLY A 85 -1.05 -14.30 -9.29
CA GLY A 85 -0.04 -15.02 -10.07
C GLY A 85 -0.35 -16.52 -10.14
N LYS A 86 -0.69 -17.13 -8.99
CA LYS A 86 -1.13 -18.53 -8.92
C LYS A 86 -2.37 -18.75 -9.79
N LYS A 87 -3.40 -17.92 -9.63
CA LYS A 87 -4.65 -18.06 -10.38
C LYS A 87 -4.46 -17.86 -11.88
N LEU A 88 -3.60 -16.93 -12.28
CA LEU A 88 -3.25 -16.72 -13.68
C LEU A 88 -2.52 -17.92 -14.30
N PHE A 89 -1.75 -18.66 -13.52
CA PHE A 89 -1.11 -19.90 -13.94
C PHE A 89 -2.12 -21.04 -14.07
N GLU A 90 -3.02 -21.19 -13.10
CA GLU A 90 -4.01 -22.29 -13.05
C GLU A 90 -5.19 -22.08 -14.00
N GLU A 91 -5.69 -20.84 -14.11
CA GLU A 91 -6.89 -20.47 -14.86
C GLU A 91 -6.65 -19.21 -15.73
N PRO A 92 -5.75 -19.26 -16.72
CA PRO A 92 -5.31 -18.08 -17.45
C PRO A 92 -6.43 -17.33 -18.16
N GLU A 93 -7.45 -18.03 -18.67
CA GLU A 93 -8.54 -17.39 -19.40
C GLU A 93 -9.41 -16.50 -18.51
N SER A 94 -9.72 -16.96 -17.30
CA SER A 94 -10.57 -16.23 -16.36
C SER A 94 -9.80 -15.20 -15.54
N ALA A 95 -8.49 -15.44 -15.27
CA ALA A 95 -7.65 -14.56 -14.48
C ALA A 95 -7.01 -13.41 -15.27
N ALA A 96 -7.06 -13.44 -16.62
CA ALA A 96 -6.44 -12.42 -17.48
C ALA A 96 -7.25 -11.12 -17.52
N GLN A 97 -7.41 -10.46 -16.39
CA GLN A 97 -8.16 -9.20 -16.25
C GLN A 97 -7.44 -8.24 -15.28
N ALA A 98 -8.08 -7.11 -14.98
CA ALA A 98 -7.53 -6.09 -14.11
C ALA A 98 -8.11 -6.21 -12.69
N PHE A 99 -7.25 -6.36 -11.69
CA PHE A 99 -7.63 -6.48 -10.29
C PHE A 99 -7.20 -5.26 -9.49
N ASN A 100 -8.07 -4.81 -8.59
CA ASN A 100 -7.74 -3.83 -7.59
C ASN A 100 -7.57 -4.52 -6.23
N PHE A 101 -6.60 -4.04 -5.46
CA PHE A 101 -6.33 -4.43 -4.09
C PHE A 101 -6.46 -3.20 -3.21
N ALA A 102 -7.47 -3.18 -2.34
CA ALA A 102 -7.83 -2.03 -1.52
C ALA A 102 -8.37 -2.48 -0.16
N PRO A 103 -8.35 -1.62 0.86
CA PRO A 103 -9.04 -1.87 2.11
C PRO A 103 -10.52 -2.16 1.88
N ASP A 104 -11.16 -2.83 2.85
CA ASP A 104 -12.60 -3.02 2.81
C ASP A 104 -13.33 -1.68 2.63
N ARG A 105 -14.47 -1.70 1.93
CA ARG A 105 -15.31 -0.51 1.70
C ARG A 105 -15.85 0.11 2.99
N THR A 106 -15.96 -0.69 4.04
CA THR A 106 -16.41 -0.29 5.39
C THR A 106 -15.25 0.19 6.26
N ALA A 107 -14.00 0.08 5.80
CA ALA A 107 -12.84 0.51 6.55
C ALA A 107 -12.86 2.02 6.80
N ASP A 108 -12.34 2.43 7.95
CA ASP A 108 -12.21 3.83 8.32
C ASP A 108 -11.41 4.62 7.28
N ASP A 109 -11.95 5.79 6.93
CA ASP A 109 -11.34 6.70 5.97
C ASP A 109 -10.20 7.49 6.64
N TYR A 110 -8.96 6.98 6.55
CA TYR A 110 -7.80 7.69 7.06
C TYR A 110 -7.33 8.77 6.08
N THR A 111 -7.34 10.01 6.55
CA THR A 111 -6.70 11.14 5.84
C THR A 111 -5.18 11.06 5.99
N VAL A 112 -4.44 11.77 5.13
CA VAL A 112 -2.99 11.90 5.25
C VAL A 112 -2.58 12.42 6.63
N LYS A 113 -3.33 13.39 7.19
CA LYS A 113 -3.09 13.90 8.54
C LYS A 113 -3.32 12.83 9.61
N ALA A 114 -4.43 12.08 9.52
CA ALA A 114 -4.76 11.02 10.47
C ALA A 114 -3.70 9.91 10.50
N ILE A 115 -3.11 9.56 9.35
CA ILE A 115 -1.97 8.63 9.29
C ILE A 115 -0.79 9.14 10.12
N ILE A 116 -0.40 10.41 9.95
CA ILE A 116 0.72 10.99 10.71
C ILE A 116 0.43 11.02 12.21
N GLU A 117 -0.79 11.36 12.60
CA GLU A 117 -1.20 11.36 14.01
C GLU A 117 -1.15 9.93 14.60
N ALA A 118 -1.63 8.93 13.86
CA ALA A 118 -1.53 7.54 14.30
C ALA A 118 -0.09 7.03 14.42
N PHE A 119 0.83 7.51 13.57
CA PHE A 119 2.27 7.21 13.71
C PHE A 119 2.88 7.84 14.95
N LYS A 120 2.45 9.06 15.36
CA LYS A 120 2.95 9.71 16.59
C LYS A 120 2.79 8.85 17.84
N ASP A 121 1.66 8.17 17.92
CA ASP A 121 1.34 7.34 19.08
C ASP A 121 2.12 6.01 19.12
N LYS A 122 2.77 5.66 18.02
CA LYS A 122 3.43 4.35 17.84
C LYS A 122 4.96 4.45 17.74
N LEU A 123 5.50 5.61 17.41
CA LEU A 123 6.94 5.84 17.38
C LEU A 123 7.44 6.32 18.74
N SER A 124 8.58 5.78 19.18
CA SER A 124 9.24 6.23 20.42
C SER A 124 10.00 7.55 20.25
N THR A 125 10.19 8.00 19.00
CA THR A 125 10.90 9.23 18.66
C THR A 125 9.89 10.33 18.36
N GLU A 126 10.16 11.53 18.85
CA GLU A 126 9.31 12.69 18.59
C GLU A 126 9.27 13.03 17.10
N ILE A 127 8.06 13.26 16.60
CA ILE A 127 7.83 13.68 15.21
C ILE A 127 7.99 15.20 15.14
N PRO A 128 8.83 15.73 14.22
CA PRO A 128 8.98 17.16 14.00
C PRO A 128 7.66 17.82 13.60
N LYS A 129 7.62 19.15 13.73
CA LYS A 129 6.44 19.94 13.38
C LYS A 129 6.01 19.69 11.93
N CYS A 130 4.71 19.48 11.76
CA CYS A 130 4.12 19.40 10.42
C CYS A 130 3.84 20.82 9.88
N GLU A 131 4.29 21.07 8.67
CA GLU A 131 3.99 22.29 7.92
C GLU A 131 3.04 22.00 6.77
N PHE A 132 2.04 22.86 6.59
CA PHE A 132 1.04 22.72 5.57
C PHE A 132 1.36 23.64 4.41
N THR A 133 1.47 23.08 3.20
CA THR A 133 1.68 23.87 1.99
C THR A 133 0.46 23.75 1.08
N LYS A 134 0.14 24.83 0.36
CA LYS A 134 -0.91 24.76 -0.66
C LYS A 134 -0.45 23.84 -1.80
N PRO A 135 -1.30 22.91 -2.25
CA PRO A 135 -0.96 22.05 -3.37
C PRO A 135 -0.76 22.89 -4.64
N LYS A 136 0.34 22.66 -5.36
CA LYS A 136 0.62 23.33 -6.63
C LYS A 136 -0.22 22.76 -7.78
N HIS A 137 -0.71 21.53 -7.64
CA HIS A 137 -1.45 20.81 -8.66
C HIS A 137 -2.74 20.25 -8.08
N HIS A 138 -3.75 20.10 -8.96
CA HIS A 138 -5.00 19.46 -8.56
C HIS A 138 -4.77 17.97 -8.29
N GLU A 139 -5.09 17.55 -7.07
CA GLU A 139 -5.07 16.15 -6.65
C GLU A 139 -6.45 15.79 -6.10
N SER A 140 -6.93 14.59 -6.42
CA SER A 140 -8.23 14.12 -5.93
C SER A 140 -8.26 14.10 -4.40
N LYS A 141 -9.33 14.65 -3.81
CA LYS A 141 -9.56 14.62 -2.36
C LYS A 141 -9.89 13.21 -1.87
N TYR A 142 -10.61 12.44 -2.69
CA TYR A 142 -11.01 11.07 -2.40
C TYR A 142 -10.45 10.14 -3.45
N LEU A 143 -9.76 9.12 -3.00
CA LEU A 143 -9.36 8.00 -3.82
C LEU A 143 -9.81 6.72 -3.12
N LYS A 144 -10.79 6.04 -3.71
CA LYS A 144 -11.22 4.70 -3.28
C LYS A 144 -11.11 3.75 -4.46
N LEU A 145 -10.77 2.52 -4.19
CA LEU A 145 -10.73 1.43 -5.16
C LEU A 145 -11.77 0.38 -4.77
N ASP A 146 -12.34 -0.25 -5.76
CA ASP A 146 -13.22 -1.39 -5.57
C ASP A 146 -12.42 -2.70 -5.75
N SER A 147 -12.25 -3.45 -4.67
CA SER A 147 -11.56 -4.74 -4.63
C SER A 147 -12.51 -5.94 -4.75
N SER A 148 -13.80 -5.72 -5.03
CA SER A 148 -14.81 -6.79 -5.08
C SER A 148 -14.46 -7.94 -6.03
N LEU A 149 -13.73 -7.67 -7.12
CA LEU A 149 -13.28 -8.70 -8.04
C LEU A 149 -12.19 -9.57 -7.40
N ALA A 150 -11.18 -8.97 -6.76
CA ALA A 150 -10.15 -9.72 -6.04
C ALA A 150 -10.75 -10.56 -4.92
N ASN A 151 -11.69 -10.01 -4.20
CA ASN A 151 -12.41 -10.67 -3.12
C ASN A 151 -13.16 -11.92 -3.60
N ARG A 152 -13.96 -11.80 -4.66
CA ARG A 152 -14.78 -12.91 -5.17
C ARG A 152 -14.00 -13.94 -5.98
N PHE A 153 -13.01 -13.49 -6.75
CA PHE A 153 -12.33 -14.33 -7.71
C PHE A 153 -11.04 -14.96 -7.15
N LEU A 154 -10.31 -14.21 -6.33
CA LEU A 154 -9.08 -14.66 -5.68
C LEU A 154 -9.29 -15.10 -4.24
N TYR A 155 -10.50 -14.92 -3.68
CA TYR A 155 -10.79 -15.06 -2.25
C TYR A 155 -9.84 -14.23 -1.38
N TRP A 156 -9.41 -13.07 -1.91
CA TRP A 156 -8.51 -12.18 -1.24
C TRP A 156 -9.27 -11.06 -0.51
N SER A 157 -8.92 -10.88 0.74
CA SER A 157 -9.24 -9.69 1.54
C SER A 157 -7.99 -9.26 2.28
N PRO A 158 -7.81 -7.97 2.58
CA PRO A 158 -6.73 -7.57 3.46
C PRO A 158 -6.95 -8.17 4.85
N ILE A 159 -5.89 -8.72 5.44
CA ILE A 159 -5.90 -9.27 6.81
C ILE A 159 -5.82 -8.13 7.81
N PHE A 160 -5.03 -7.11 7.50
CA PHE A 160 -4.85 -5.97 8.37
C PHE A 160 -5.91 -4.89 8.14
N THR A 161 -6.49 -4.42 9.22
CA THR A 161 -7.16 -3.12 9.24
C THR A 161 -6.13 -2.01 8.96
N THR A 162 -6.58 -0.83 8.56
CA THR A 162 -5.67 0.32 8.37
C THR A 162 -4.89 0.65 9.64
N ALA A 163 -5.50 0.53 10.81
CA ALA A 163 -4.83 0.74 12.09
C ALA A 163 -3.69 -0.28 12.33
N GLN A 164 -3.92 -1.56 12.04
CA GLN A 164 -2.90 -2.61 12.14
C GLN A 164 -1.78 -2.40 11.11
N ALA A 165 -2.13 -2.01 9.87
CA ALA A 165 -1.13 -1.66 8.85
C ALA A 165 -0.20 -0.54 9.30
N ILE A 166 -0.74 0.51 9.94
CA ILE A 166 0.02 1.60 10.54
C ILE A 166 0.91 1.07 11.67
N GLU A 167 0.36 0.28 12.58
CA GLU A 167 1.09 -0.27 13.73
C GLU A 167 2.28 -1.11 13.31
N TRP A 168 2.10 -2.05 12.37
CA TRP A 168 3.17 -2.90 11.86
C TRP A 168 4.26 -2.08 11.14
N THR A 169 3.83 -1.13 10.34
CA THR A 169 4.76 -0.21 9.67
C THR A 169 5.54 0.64 10.67
N ALA A 170 4.86 1.22 11.66
CA ALA A 170 5.49 2.06 12.68
C ALA A 170 6.48 1.27 13.54
N ARG A 171 6.14 0.04 13.97
CA ARG A 171 7.02 -0.86 14.73
C ARG A 171 8.32 -1.14 13.97
N TRP A 172 8.24 -1.38 12.66
CA TRP A 172 9.42 -1.60 11.83
C TRP A 172 10.33 -0.36 11.80
N TYR A 173 9.75 0.82 11.56
CA TYR A 173 10.52 2.08 11.53
C TYR A 173 11.02 2.52 12.91
N ASP A 174 10.31 2.25 13.98
CA ASP A 174 10.78 2.47 15.35
C ASP A 174 12.04 1.64 15.63
N SER A 175 12.05 0.37 15.18
CA SER A 175 13.25 -0.49 15.25
C SER A 175 14.40 0.06 14.39
N TYR A 176 14.11 0.59 13.22
CA TYR A 176 15.09 1.24 12.33
C TYR A 176 15.72 2.47 12.99
N LEU A 177 14.89 3.36 13.53
CA LEU A 177 15.35 4.60 14.17
C LEU A 177 16.19 4.34 15.43
N LYS A 178 15.85 3.34 16.22
CA LYS A 178 16.59 2.93 17.41
C LYS A 178 17.92 2.26 17.10
N LYS A 179 18.13 1.73 15.91
CA LYS A 179 19.35 1.01 15.48
C LYS A 179 19.73 -0.17 16.39
N THR A 180 18.75 -0.75 17.09
CA THR A 180 18.98 -1.75 18.14
C THR A 180 18.80 -3.19 17.69
N VAL A 181 18.23 -3.42 16.50
CA VAL A 181 17.84 -4.74 16.00
C VAL A 181 18.31 -5.01 14.57
N ASN A 182 18.38 -6.27 14.23
CA ASN A 182 18.64 -6.70 12.86
C ASN A 182 17.33 -6.59 12.04
N LEU A 183 17.20 -5.55 11.25
CA LEU A 183 16.00 -5.28 10.44
C LEU A 183 15.64 -6.41 9.47
N LYS A 184 16.63 -7.14 8.94
CA LYS A 184 16.36 -8.32 8.11
C LYS A 184 15.63 -9.39 8.92
N LYS A 185 16.08 -9.63 10.17
CA LYS A 185 15.42 -10.57 11.07
C LYS A 185 14.00 -10.13 11.39
N THR A 186 13.81 -8.86 11.76
CA THR A 186 12.49 -8.28 12.01
C THR A 186 11.55 -8.45 10.81
N THR A 187 12.04 -8.17 9.59
CA THR A 187 11.23 -8.35 8.37
C THR A 187 10.85 -9.82 8.14
N ILE A 188 11.76 -10.76 8.38
CA ILE A 188 11.46 -12.19 8.25
C ILE A 188 10.43 -12.63 9.29
N GLU A 189 10.56 -12.19 10.54
CA GLU A 189 9.60 -12.46 11.62
C GLU A 189 8.21 -11.88 11.29
N ASP A 190 8.15 -10.67 10.74
CA ASP A 190 6.89 -10.06 10.27
C ASP A 190 6.23 -10.91 9.18
N ILE A 191 7.00 -11.37 8.18
CA ILE A 191 6.48 -12.25 7.12
C ILE A 191 5.98 -13.56 7.69
N GLN A 192 6.73 -14.20 8.60
CA GLN A 192 6.33 -15.46 9.23
C GLN A 192 5.03 -15.31 10.01
N THR A 193 4.93 -14.28 10.87
CA THR A 193 3.72 -14.00 11.63
C THR A 193 2.53 -13.72 10.70
N TYR A 194 2.73 -12.97 9.61
CA TYR A 194 1.68 -12.73 8.63
C TYR A 194 1.18 -14.03 7.99
N LEU A 195 2.08 -14.95 7.62
CA LEU A 195 1.71 -16.25 7.05
C LEU A 195 0.99 -17.15 8.07
N GLU A 196 1.34 -17.09 9.33
CA GLU A 196 0.65 -17.82 10.41
C GLU A 196 -0.80 -17.33 10.55
N ILE A 197 -1.03 -16.02 10.53
CA ILE A 197 -2.39 -15.43 10.56
C ILE A 197 -3.18 -15.89 9.34
N THR A 198 -2.58 -15.82 8.14
CA THR A 198 -3.24 -16.22 6.89
C THR A 198 -3.68 -17.69 6.90
N ASN A 199 -2.87 -18.56 7.48
CA ASN A 199 -3.17 -20.00 7.54
C ASN A 199 -4.19 -20.37 8.63
N SER A 200 -4.38 -19.51 9.63
CA SER A 200 -5.37 -19.75 10.70
C SER A 200 -6.79 -19.37 10.28
N ASP A 201 -6.93 -18.51 9.30
CA ASP A 201 -8.24 -18.04 8.78
C ASP A 201 -8.70 -18.85 7.54
N SER A 202 -7.92 -19.85 7.12
CA SER A 202 -8.21 -20.75 5.99
C SER A 202 -8.81 -22.05 6.45
#